data_ad4e19808db9bb46c28f3613fbeb94f4
#
_entry.id   ad4e19808db9bb46c28f3613fbeb94f4
#
_cell.length_a   1.000
_cell.length_b   1.000
_cell.length_c   1.000
_cell.angle_alpha   90.00
_cell.angle_beta   90.00
_cell.angle_gamma   90.00
#
_symmetry.space_group_name_H-M   'P 1'
#
loop_
_entity.id
_entity.type
_entity.pdbx_description
1 polymer ?
#
loop_
_entity_poly.entity_id
_entity_poly.type
_entity_poly.pdbx_seq_one_letter_code
_entity_poly.pdbx_strand_id
1 'polypeptide(L)'
;MYFAAEHRCTLFGIITNLILDEKVDQSQSIEKAKGSFSNGPHGMVSGLAKIYTKGSETQLALENFSSSNGPNLMVYLSKEKDPINFVKLGDLKATGGNQLYNIPQNIKFTDYTYALIYCKAHSKLWGFAQIN
;
A
#
# COMPACT_ATOMS: atom_id res chain seq x y z
N MET A 1 14.17 -18.45 -8.19
CA MET A 1 13.94 -17.94 -7.75
C MET A 1 13.76 -17.52 -7.32
N TYR A 2 13.85 -17.36 -6.84
CA TYR A 2 13.67 -16.55 -6.30
C TYR A 2 13.86 -16.51 -5.42
N PHE A 3 14.25 -16.50 -5.30
CA PHE A 3 14.44 -16.07 -4.55
C PHE A 3 14.27 -15.45 -4.08
N ALA A 4 14.30 -15.06 -4.00
CA ALA A 4 14.21 -14.40 -3.49
C ALA A 4 14.07 -13.78 -2.82
N ALA A 5 14.04 -13.34 -2.54
CA ALA A 5 13.92 -12.67 -1.96
C ALA A 5 14.23 -12.19 -1.05
N GLU A 6 14.69 -11.87 -0.90
CA GLU A 6 14.94 -11.37 -0.12
C GLU A 6 15.10 -10.31 0.20
N HIS A 7 14.93 -9.45 0.37
CA HIS A 7 15.08 -8.41 0.68
C HIS A 7 15.04 -7.49 1.06
N ARG A 8 15.08 -7.09 1.00
CA ARG A 8 15.15 -6.23 1.34
C ARG A 8 15.62 -5.16 1.04
N CYS A 9 15.66 -4.30 1.27
CA CYS A 9 16.19 -3.45 0.70
C CYS A 9 17.32 -3.83 0.32
N THR A 10 17.64 -4.00 0.23
CA THR A 10 18.66 -4.33 -0.16
C THR A 10 18.80 -5.39 -0.58
N LEU A 11 19.10 -5.85 -0.71
CA LEU A 11 19.33 -6.79 -1.27
C LEU A 11 18.96 -7.93 -1.03
N PHE A 12 18.47 -8.68 -0.73
CA PHE A 12 17.97 -9.65 -0.71
C PHE A 12 16.79 -9.80 -0.28
N GLY A 13 16.03 -10.09 0.27
CA GLY A 13 14.68 -10.17 0.49
C GLY A 13 13.96 -9.10 -0.16
N ILE A 14 14.41 -8.77 -1.16
CA ILE A 14 13.95 -7.63 -1.88
C ILE A 14 12.89 -8.05 -2.84
N ILE A 15 11.79 -7.33 -2.84
CA ILE A 15 10.84 -7.41 -3.93
C ILE A 15 11.30 -6.43 -4.98
N THR A 16 12.06 -6.92 -5.92
CA THR A 16 12.55 -6.06 -6.98
C THR A 16 11.84 -6.41 -8.27
N ASN A 17 11.32 -5.43 -8.94
CA ASN A 17 10.73 -5.57 -10.28
C ASN A 17 9.60 -6.58 -10.35
N LEU A 18 9.03 -6.93 -9.21
CA LEU A 18 7.86 -7.80 -9.19
C LEU A 18 6.62 -6.98 -9.52
N ILE A 19 5.81 -7.49 -10.42
CA ILE A 19 4.55 -6.88 -10.79
C ILE A 19 3.43 -7.85 -10.49
N LEU A 20 2.46 -7.39 -9.71
CA LEU A 20 1.30 -8.17 -9.33
C LEU A 20 0.07 -7.71 -10.10
N ASP A 21 -0.90 -8.59 -10.18
CA ASP A 21 -2.18 -8.27 -10.80
C ASP A 21 -3.32 -8.81 -9.93
N GLU A 22 -3.32 -8.43 -8.66
CA GLU A 22 -4.40 -8.78 -7.73
C GLU A 22 -5.51 -7.76 -7.87
N LYS A 23 -6.74 -8.22 -8.06
CA LYS A 23 -7.89 -7.34 -8.23
C LYS A 23 -9.04 -7.82 -7.36
N VAL A 24 -9.88 -6.86 -6.94
CA VAL A 24 -11.10 -7.20 -6.21
C VAL A 24 -12.11 -7.84 -7.16
N ASP A 25 -13.07 -8.54 -6.58
CA ASP A 25 -14.20 -9.09 -7.32
C ASP A 25 -15.12 -7.92 -7.69
N GLN A 26 -15.05 -7.51 -8.96
CA GLN A 26 -15.78 -6.34 -9.43
C GLN A 26 -17.30 -6.51 -9.36
N SER A 27 -17.77 -7.77 -9.37
CA SER A 27 -19.21 -8.00 -9.33
C SER A 27 -19.80 -7.87 -7.92
N GLN A 28 -18.97 -7.96 -6.86
CA GLN A 28 -19.45 -7.97 -5.48
C GLN A 28 -18.80 -6.90 -4.60
N SER A 29 -17.71 -6.31 -5.05
CA SER A 29 -16.99 -5.31 -4.26
C SER A 29 -17.55 -3.92 -4.54
N ILE A 30 -17.64 -3.11 -3.48
CA ILE A 30 -18.14 -1.74 -3.57
C ILE A 30 -16.98 -0.80 -3.24
N GLU A 31 -16.70 0.13 -4.14
CA GLU A 31 -15.70 1.15 -3.91
C GLU A 31 -16.23 2.16 -2.89
N LYS A 32 -15.50 2.36 -1.80
CA LYS A 32 -15.91 3.26 -0.71
C LYS A 32 -15.10 4.54 -0.65
N ALA A 33 -13.85 4.50 -1.11
CA ALA A 33 -12.97 5.67 -1.08
C ALA A 33 -11.88 5.49 -2.12
N LYS A 34 -11.30 6.61 -2.57
CA LYS A 34 -10.19 6.54 -3.52
C LYS A 34 -9.32 7.80 -3.43
N GLY A 35 -8.10 7.66 -3.90
CA GLY A 35 -7.15 8.76 -4.03
C GLY A 35 -6.00 8.38 -4.91
N SER A 36 -5.26 9.38 -5.38
CA SER A 36 -4.06 9.15 -6.20
C SER A 36 -2.82 9.29 -5.35
N PHE A 37 -1.84 8.43 -5.61
CA PHE A 37 -0.55 8.51 -4.92
C PHE A 37 0.25 9.71 -5.41
N SER A 38 0.96 10.31 -4.48
CA SER A 38 1.95 11.35 -4.73
C SER A 38 3.30 10.90 -4.19
N ASN A 39 4.36 11.45 -4.77
CA ASN A 39 5.71 11.17 -4.27
C ASN A 39 5.87 11.71 -2.86
N GLY A 40 6.57 10.93 -2.02
CA GLY A 40 7.03 11.42 -0.75
C GLY A 40 8.35 12.16 -0.89
N PRO A 41 8.91 12.65 0.23
CA PRO A 41 10.19 13.35 0.20
C PRO A 41 11.37 12.50 -0.29
N HIS A 42 11.23 11.18 -0.17
CA HIS A 42 12.37 10.28 -0.39
C HIS A 42 12.09 9.17 -1.39
N GLY A 43 10.91 9.13 -2.01
CA GLY A 43 10.54 8.09 -2.94
C GLY A 43 9.65 8.60 -4.05
N MET A 44 9.46 7.75 -5.05
CA MET A 44 8.57 8.04 -6.18
C MET A 44 7.49 6.99 -6.20
N VAL A 45 6.23 7.41 -6.04
CA VAL A 45 5.08 6.51 -5.97
C VAL A 45 3.96 7.08 -6.82
N SER A 46 3.34 6.23 -7.62
CA SER A 46 2.21 6.61 -8.44
C SER A 46 1.15 5.52 -8.44
N GLY A 47 -0.02 5.85 -8.97
CA GLY A 47 -1.15 4.94 -9.05
C GLY A 47 -2.29 5.40 -8.17
N LEU A 48 -3.26 4.50 -7.97
CA LEU A 48 -4.46 4.79 -7.20
C LEU A 48 -4.51 3.92 -5.94
N ALA A 49 -5.04 4.50 -4.87
CA ALA A 49 -5.41 3.76 -3.67
C ALA A 49 -6.92 3.80 -3.56
N LYS A 50 -7.54 2.64 -3.38
CA LYS A 50 -9.00 2.55 -3.23
C LYS A 50 -9.33 1.64 -2.07
N ILE A 51 -10.44 1.92 -1.41
CA ILE A 51 -10.97 1.04 -0.38
C ILE A 51 -12.23 0.41 -0.92
N TYR A 52 -12.26 -0.92 -0.89
CA TYR A 52 -13.41 -1.71 -1.31
C TYR A 52 -13.96 -2.51 -0.15
N THR A 53 -15.26 -2.65 -0.13
CA THR A 53 -15.94 -3.57 0.78
C THR A 53 -16.63 -4.67 -0.01
N LYS A 54 -16.62 -5.88 0.55
CA LYS A 54 -17.35 -7.02 0.01
C LYS A 54 -17.92 -7.77 1.21
N GLY A 55 -19.22 -7.60 1.45
CA GLY A 55 -19.82 -8.12 2.68
C GLY A 55 -19.18 -7.48 3.89
N SER A 56 -18.63 -8.28 4.79
CA SER A 56 -17.94 -7.79 5.98
C SER A 56 -16.45 -7.55 5.77
N GLU A 57 -15.93 -7.89 4.59
CA GLU A 57 -14.50 -7.72 4.29
C GLU A 57 -14.22 -6.33 3.75
N THR A 58 -13.09 -5.75 4.19
CA THR A 58 -12.64 -4.46 3.69
C THR A 58 -11.20 -4.63 3.22
N GLN A 59 -10.89 -4.10 2.05
CA GLN A 59 -9.55 -4.19 1.47
C GLN A 59 -9.11 -2.85 0.92
N LEU A 60 -7.81 -2.58 1.06
CA LEU A 60 -7.14 -1.50 0.34
C LEU A 60 -6.58 -2.07 -0.95
N ALA A 61 -6.95 -1.46 -2.07
CA ALA A 61 -6.43 -1.85 -3.38
C ALA A 61 -5.47 -0.77 -3.86
N LEU A 62 -4.28 -1.20 -4.28
CA LEU A 62 -3.34 -0.36 -5.01
C LEU A 62 -3.50 -0.73 -6.48
N GLU A 63 -3.95 0.23 -7.29
CA GLU A 63 -4.25 -0.01 -8.71
C GLU A 63 -3.30 0.77 -9.59
N ASN A 64 -2.78 0.12 -10.62
CA ASN A 64 -1.78 0.69 -11.53
C ASN A 64 -0.62 1.30 -10.74
N PHE A 65 -0.24 0.61 -9.68
CA PHE A 65 0.74 1.09 -8.72
C PHE A 65 2.14 0.98 -9.27
N SER A 66 2.96 1.97 -8.96
CA SER A 66 4.38 1.95 -9.27
C SER A 66 5.14 2.68 -8.17
N SER A 67 6.22 2.08 -7.71
CA SER A 67 7.05 2.65 -6.66
C SER A 67 8.51 2.43 -6.98
N SER A 68 9.34 3.40 -6.67
CA SER A 68 10.78 3.18 -6.64
C SER A 68 11.11 2.18 -5.54
N ASN A 69 12.21 1.43 -5.71
CA ASN A 69 12.64 0.46 -4.72
C ASN A 69 13.17 1.15 -3.47
N GLY A 70 13.01 0.47 -2.36
CA GLY A 70 13.58 0.91 -1.09
C GLY A 70 13.59 -0.23 -0.11
N PRO A 71 14.36 -0.11 0.99
CA PRO A 71 14.42 -1.16 1.99
C PRO A 71 13.19 -1.15 2.91
N ASN A 72 12.63 -2.32 3.15
CA ASN A 72 11.51 -2.49 4.08
C ASN A 72 10.36 -1.52 3.82
N LEU A 73 9.86 -1.53 2.57
CA LEU A 73 8.69 -0.72 2.24
C LEU A 73 7.44 -1.36 2.82
N MET A 74 6.64 -0.54 3.49
CA MET A 74 5.44 -0.96 4.20
C MET A 74 4.23 -0.22 3.67
N VAL A 75 3.06 -0.85 3.82
CA VAL A 75 1.78 -0.22 3.49
C VAL A 75 1.06 0.08 4.79
N TYR A 76 0.77 1.35 5.02
CA TYR A 76 0.05 1.83 6.21
C TYR A 76 -1.25 2.49 5.80
N LEU A 77 -2.25 2.35 6.64
CA LEU A 77 -3.47 3.15 6.59
C LEU A 77 -3.40 4.11 7.76
N SER A 78 -3.47 5.41 7.50
CA SER A 78 -3.15 6.41 8.52
C SER A 78 -4.22 7.50 8.57
N LYS A 79 -4.34 8.12 9.75
CA LYS A 79 -5.22 9.28 9.93
C LYS A 79 -4.55 10.56 9.44
N GLU A 80 -3.23 10.58 9.41
CA GLU A 80 -2.44 11.73 8.98
C GLU A 80 -1.50 11.34 7.85
N LYS A 81 -0.94 12.35 7.23
CA LYS A 81 0.05 12.16 6.18
C LYS A 81 1.34 11.51 6.70
N ASP A 82 1.64 11.70 7.99
CA ASP A 82 2.75 11.03 8.64
C ASP A 82 2.24 9.86 9.49
N PRO A 83 3.03 8.80 9.68
CA PRO A 83 2.57 7.63 10.42
C PRO A 83 2.59 7.86 11.93
N ILE A 84 1.62 8.61 12.43
CA ILE A 84 1.44 8.87 13.85
C ILE A 84 0.31 7.99 14.37
N ASN A 85 -0.88 8.13 13.80
CA ASN A 85 -2.02 7.27 14.13
C ASN A 85 -2.32 6.40 12.93
N PHE A 86 -1.74 5.21 12.90
CA PHE A 86 -1.77 4.38 11.71
C PHE A 86 -1.93 2.90 12.06
N VAL A 87 -2.33 2.14 11.06
CA VAL A 87 -2.40 0.68 11.09
C VAL A 87 -1.50 0.15 9.98
N LYS A 88 -0.61 -0.76 10.34
CA LYS A 88 0.22 -1.44 9.35
C LYS A 88 -0.63 -2.52 8.68
N LEU A 89 -0.77 -2.43 7.36
CA LEU A 89 -1.50 -3.44 6.59
C LEU A 89 -0.60 -4.58 6.15
N GLY A 90 0.68 -4.30 5.99
CA GLY A 90 1.65 -5.33 5.64
C GLY A 90 2.85 -4.76 4.92
N ASP A 91 3.75 -5.65 4.55
CA ASP A 91 4.89 -5.30 3.72
C ASP A 91 4.39 -5.03 2.29
N LEU A 92 5.03 -4.10 1.60
CA LEU A 92 4.71 -3.86 0.20
C LEU A 92 5.03 -5.14 -0.59
N LYS A 93 4.03 -5.68 -1.27
CA LYS A 93 4.17 -6.96 -1.96
C LYS A 93 4.99 -6.85 -3.23
N ALA A 94 4.86 -5.73 -3.93
CA ALA A 94 5.54 -5.54 -5.20
C ALA A 94 5.68 -4.04 -5.48
N THR A 95 6.62 -3.69 -6.35
CA THR A 95 6.83 -2.30 -6.74
C THR A 95 5.95 -1.89 -7.92
N GLY A 96 5.15 -2.78 -8.46
CA GLY A 96 4.27 -2.44 -9.57
C GLY A 96 3.05 -3.33 -9.67
N GLY A 97 2.05 -2.83 -10.38
CA GLY A 97 0.83 -3.58 -10.70
C GLY A 97 -0.30 -3.34 -9.72
N ASN A 98 -1.20 -4.30 -9.64
CA ASN A 98 -2.38 -4.24 -8.78
C ASN A 98 -2.17 -5.13 -7.58
N GLN A 99 -2.46 -4.62 -6.39
CA GLN A 99 -2.21 -5.31 -5.12
C GLN A 99 -3.38 -5.08 -4.17
N LEU A 100 -3.66 -6.07 -3.33
CA LEU A 100 -4.72 -5.99 -2.33
C LEU A 100 -4.13 -6.21 -0.94
N TYR A 101 -4.64 -5.45 0.03
CA TYR A 101 -4.27 -5.55 1.43
C TYR A 101 -5.53 -5.58 2.27
N ASN A 102 -5.60 -6.54 3.19
CA ASN A 102 -6.76 -6.64 4.07
C ASN A 102 -6.71 -5.56 5.14
N ILE A 103 -7.85 -4.92 5.37
CA ILE A 103 -8.02 -3.96 6.45
C ILE A 103 -8.69 -4.68 7.61
N PRO A 104 -8.12 -4.64 8.83
CA PRO A 104 -8.73 -5.30 9.98
C PRO A 104 -10.15 -4.83 10.22
N GLN A 105 -11.03 -5.76 10.57
CA GLN A 105 -12.44 -5.45 10.78
C GLN A 105 -12.69 -4.63 12.04
N ASN A 106 -11.74 -4.64 12.97
CA ASN A 106 -11.89 -3.93 14.24
C ASN A 106 -11.55 -2.45 14.15
N ILE A 107 -11.18 -1.95 12.98
CA ILE A 107 -10.93 -0.52 12.80
C ILE A 107 -12.00 0.08 11.89
N LYS A 108 -12.26 1.36 12.10
CA LYS A 108 -13.19 2.11 11.27
C LYS A 108 -12.40 2.79 10.16
N PHE A 109 -12.41 2.20 8.98
CA PHE A 109 -11.55 2.66 7.89
C PHE A 109 -11.85 4.10 7.47
N THR A 110 -13.08 4.57 7.70
CA THR A 110 -13.47 5.94 7.34
C THR A 110 -12.73 7.00 8.16
N ASP A 111 -12.13 6.61 9.30
CA ASP A 111 -11.30 7.52 10.08
C ASP A 111 -9.88 7.64 9.54
N TYR A 112 -9.50 6.77 8.61
CA TYR A 112 -8.13 6.70 8.08
C TYR A 112 -8.17 7.21 6.64
N THR A 113 -7.74 8.45 6.43
CA THR A 113 -7.88 9.13 5.15
C THR A 113 -6.62 9.14 4.31
N TYR A 114 -5.57 8.44 4.75
CA TYR A 114 -4.31 8.36 4.02
C TYR A 114 -3.86 6.91 3.88
N ALA A 115 -3.40 6.57 2.69
CA ALA A 115 -2.62 5.36 2.44
C ALA A 115 -1.17 5.78 2.29
N LEU A 116 -0.29 5.16 3.07
CA LEU A 116 1.12 5.53 3.08
C LEU A 116 1.97 4.36 2.59
N ILE A 117 2.97 4.67 1.79
CA ILE A 117 4.08 3.76 1.50
C ILE A 117 5.26 4.29 2.30
N TYR A 118 5.72 3.51 3.25
CA TYR A 118 6.69 3.96 4.23
C TYR A 118 7.92 3.06 4.24
N CYS A 119 9.10 3.67 4.23
CA CYS A 119 10.36 2.94 4.33
C CYS A 119 10.71 2.81 5.82
N LYS A 120 10.44 1.65 6.39
CA LYS A 120 10.64 1.43 7.82
C LYS A 120 12.11 1.46 8.19
N ALA A 121 12.98 0.93 7.33
CA ALA A 121 14.41 0.85 7.63
C ALA A 121 15.04 2.21 7.87
N HIS A 122 14.56 3.25 7.18
CA HIS A 122 15.10 4.60 7.29
C HIS A 122 14.12 5.59 7.90
N SER A 123 12.94 5.13 8.33
CA SER A 123 11.88 5.99 8.87
C SER A 123 11.55 7.15 7.93
N LYS A 124 11.34 6.83 6.66
CA LYS A 124 11.09 7.82 5.60
C LYS A 124 9.76 7.57 4.92
N LEU A 125 9.00 8.64 4.72
CA LEU A 125 7.79 8.57 3.91
C LEU A 125 8.18 8.43 2.44
N TRP A 126 7.75 7.34 1.81
CA TRP A 126 8.08 7.04 0.41
C TRP A 126 7.07 7.64 -0.55
N GLY A 127 5.80 7.55 -0.17
CA GLY A 127 4.71 8.12 -0.95
C GLY A 127 3.42 8.05 -0.14
N PHE A 128 2.41 8.78 -0.60
CA PHE A 128 1.14 8.83 0.10
C PHE A 128 -0.02 9.09 -0.86
N ALA A 129 -1.22 8.68 -0.44
CA ALA A 129 -2.44 9.01 -1.14
C ALA A 129 -3.48 9.45 -0.12
N GLN A 130 -4.10 10.60 -0.35
CA GLN A 130 -5.24 11.02 0.45
C GLN A 130 -6.49 10.39 -0.17
N ILE A 131 -7.21 9.62 0.62
CA ILE A 131 -8.37 8.86 0.13
C ILE A 131 -9.64 9.39 0.78
N ASN A 132 -10.66 9.60 -0.06
CA ASN A 132 -11.97 10.13 0.36
C ASN A 132 -13.09 9.24 -0.11
#